data_66d8bd30bc3ca299eefc900224938e98
#
_entry.id   66d8bd30bc3ca299eefc900224938e98
#
_cell.length_a   1.000
_cell.length_b   1.000
_cell.length_c   1.000
_cell.angle_alpha   90.00
_cell.angle_beta   90.00
_cell.angle_gamma   90.00
#
_symmetry.space_group_name_H-M   'P 1'
#
loop_
_entity.id
_entity.type
_entity.pdbx_description
1 polymer ?
#
loop_
_entity_poly.entity_id
_entity_poly.type
_entity_poly.pdbx_seq_one_letter_code
_entity_poly.pdbx_strand_id
1 'polypeptide(L)'
;MENNTFVIVGTQWGEEGKGKIIDVLSPKADYVVRFQGGNNAGHTVVVNDEKFILHLLPSGIINSAGKCIIGAGVVVDIEVLLKEIDELEKRGKKLDNLFIDERAHVIMPYHIEIDKAKEEAMGENKIGTTQRGIGPCYIDKIARNGIRIGDLLEPERFRDKLTWNVNEKNDMLVRYGKGTFNLEELYDKFMKLAEKIKFRIIDAVVEINEGIEEGKVVLFEGAQALMLDIDYGTYPYVTSSSPTSGGVTVGTGVAPTKISRVLGVMKAYTTRVGEGPFPTELENKDGETLRKVGHEFGATTGRPRRCGWLDLVIGKYAVLIDGLTDIVLTKLDVLTGFEKIKVAVGYEIDGKVCYSYPGNLRKSKDLKVIYEELDGWNEDITQIKNYEDLPENCKKYIEYIENKLKCRVSMISVGPERTQNIYRYDLGEFVK
;
A
#
# COMPACT_ATOMS: atom_id res chain seq x y z
N MET A 1 13.78 26.63 -4.22
CA MET A 1 12.60 26.37 -3.35
C MET A 1 12.64 24.91 -2.97
N GLU A 2 12.47 24.56 -1.71
CA GLU A 2 12.28 23.16 -1.33
C GLU A 2 10.96 22.68 -1.93
N ASN A 3 10.97 21.53 -2.58
CA ASN A 3 9.74 20.95 -3.10
C ASN A 3 8.89 20.44 -1.94
N ASN A 4 7.59 20.71 -1.96
CA ASN A 4 6.63 20.22 -0.96
C ASN A 4 6.04 18.87 -1.37
N THR A 5 6.91 17.88 -1.58
CA THR A 5 6.54 16.54 -2.06
C THR A 5 6.84 15.47 -1.01
N PHE A 6 5.84 14.69 -0.67
CA PHE A 6 5.88 13.70 0.39
C PHE A 6 5.42 12.35 -0.12
N VAL A 7 6.21 11.31 0.12
CA VAL A 7 5.89 9.94 -0.25
C VAL A 7 5.56 9.14 0.99
N ILE A 8 4.42 8.48 1.02
CA ILE A 8 4.01 7.57 2.09
C ILE A 8 4.13 6.14 1.60
N VAL A 9 5.05 5.37 2.17
CA VAL A 9 5.28 3.96 1.86
C VAL A 9 5.12 3.06 3.08
N GLY A 10 4.79 1.80 2.87
CA GLY A 10 4.81 0.80 3.93
C GLY A 10 6.18 0.14 4.04
N THR A 11 6.67 -0.07 5.24
CA THR A 11 8.01 -0.61 5.49
C THR A 11 8.05 -2.14 5.69
N GLN A 12 6.89 -2.79 5.79
CA GLN A 12 6.76 -4.21 6.16
C GLN A 12 5.97 -4.98 5.07
N TRP A 13 4.76 -5.49 5.36
CA TRP A 13 3.93 -6.27 4.41
C TRP A 13 2.56 -5.67 4.07
N GLY A 14 2.40 -4.36 4.18
CA GLY A 14 1.24 -3.64 3.66
C GLY A 14 0.11 -3.38 4.66
N GLU A 15 0.25 -3.83 5.90
CA GLU A 15 -0.77 -3.71 6.95
C GLU A 15 -0.38 -2.69 8.06
N GLU A 16 0.46 -1.70 7.73
CA GLU A 16 1.03 -0.75 8.69
C GLU A 16 0.06 0.37 9.10
N GLY A 17 -1.11 0.48 8.46
CA GLY A 17 -2.07 1.53 8.76
C GLY A 17 -1.85 2.83 7.99
N LYS A 18 -1.26 2.76 6.78
CA LYS A 18 -1.02 3.90 5.88
C LYS A 18 -2.26 4.76 5.62
N GLY A 19 -3.42 4.12 5.43
CA GLY A 19 -4.68 4.85 5.16
C GLY A 19 -5.02 5.90 6.22
N LYS A 20 -4.83 5.61 7.52
CA LYS A 20 -4.98 6.59 8.59
C LYS A 20 -4.01 7.76 8.44
N ILE A 21 -2.74 7.48 8.15
CA ILE A 21 -1.70 8.51 8.05
C ILE A 21 -1.98 9.44 6.86
N ILE A 22 -2.35 8.87 5.71
CA ILE A 22 -2.72 9.65 4.53
C ILE A 22 -3.95 10.51 4.81
N ASP A 23 -4.97 9.95 5.45
CA ASP A 23 -6.16 10.69 5.84
C ASP A 23 -5.84 11.87 6.79
N VAL A 24 -4.93 11.67 7.73
CA VAL A 24 -4.48 12.73 8.67
C VAL A 24 -3.72 13.84 7.95
N LEU A 25 -2.90 13.51 6.96
CA LEU A 25 -2.06 14.47 6.23
C LEU A 25 -2.79 15.13 5.06
N SER A 26 -3.72 14.45 4.42
CA SER A 26 -4.39 14.88 3.19
C SER A 26 -5.13 16.23 3.25
N PRO A 27 -5.68 16.70 4.39
CA PRO A 27 -6.35 18.01 4.45
C PRO A 27 -5.45 19.21 4.10
N LYS A 28 -4.13 19.04 4.20
CA LYS A 28 -3.15 20.08 3.87
C LYS A 28 -2.45 19.85 2.52
N ALA A 29 -2.82 18.80 1.80
CA ALA A 29 -2.26 18.48 0.49
C ALA A 29 -3.13 19.10 -0.63
N ASP A 30 -2.48 19.78 -1.58
CA ASP A 30 -3.12 20.23 -2.81
C ASP A 30 -3.38 19.06 -3.75
N TYR A 31 -2.52 18.04 -3.73
CA TYR A 31 -2.67 16.82 -4.49
C TYR A 31 -2.44 15.59 -3.59
N VAL A 32 -3.32 14.59 -3.70
CA VAL A 32 -3.12 13.23 -3.17
C VAL A 32 -3.06 12.26 -4.33
N VAL A 33 -1.90 11.68 -4.59
CA VAL A 33 -1.63 10.89 -5.79
C VAL A 33 -1.33 9.45 -5.44
N ARG A 34 -2.17 8.54 -5.90
CA ARG A 34 -1.90 7.12 -5.81
C ARG A 34 -1.04 6.69 -6.99
N PHE A 35 0.14 6.12 -6.74
CA PHE A 35 1.13 5.91 -7.79
C PHE A 35 1.24 4.46 -8.30
N GLN A 36 0.71 3.45 -7.60
CA GLN A 36 0.84 2.05 -8.02
C GLN A 36 -0.25 1.14 -7.43
N GLY A 37 -0.24 -0.16 -7.81
CA GLY A 37 -1.19 -1.16 -7.36
C GLY A 37 -2.50 -1.07 -8.13
N GLY A 38 -3.56 -1.55 -7.52
CA GLY A 38 -4.91 -1.56 -8.09
C GLY A 38 -5.94 -1.77 -6.98
N ASN A 39 -7.07 -2.40 -7.31
CA ASN A 39 -8.13 -2.70 -6.34
C ASN A 39 -7.79 -3.86 -5.37
N ASN A 40 -6.54 -4.36 -5.39
CA ASN A 40 -6.01 -5.28 -4.39
C ASN A 40 -5.59 -4.60 -3.08
N ALA A 41 -5.52 -3.28 -3.02
CA ALA A 41 -5.34 -2.56 -1.77
C ALA A 41 -6.64 -2.54 -0.94
N GLY A 42 -6.51 -2.32 0.37
CA GLY A 42 -7.65 -2.14 1.28
C GLY A 42 -7.27 -1.09 2.33
N HIS A 43 -7.45 0.20 1.98
CA HIS A 43 -7.17 1.29 2.89
C HIS A 43 -8.41 1.56 3.76
N THR A 44 -8.27 1.35 5.06
CA THR A 44 -9.33 1.69 6.01
C THR A 44 -9.08 3.07 6.58
N VAL A 45 -10.08 3.93 6.46
CA VAL A 45 -10.09 5.28 7.03
C VAL A 45 -11.30 5.37 7.97
N VAL A 46 -11.10 5.92 9.18
CA VAL A 46 -12.18 6.14 10.16
C VAL A 46 -12.33 7.63 10.39
N VAL A 47 -13.53 8.14 10.14
CA VAL A 47 -13.87 9.57 10.29
C VAL A 47 -15.20 9.69 11.03
N ASN A 48 -15.21 10.33 12.19
CA ASN A 48 -16.40 10.52 13.02
C ASN A 48 -17.14 9.18 13.27
N ASP A 49 -16.39 8.16 13.72
CA ASP A 49 -16.86 6.78 13.96
C ASP A 49 -17.35 6.03 12.70
N GLU A 50 -17.30 6.67 11.54
CA GLU A 50 -17.65 6.05 10.27
C GLU A 50 -16.43 5.41 9.61
N LYS A 51 -16.57 4.13 9.26
CA LYS A 51 -15.49 3.37 8.58
C LYS A 51 -15.69 3.40 7.08
N PHE A 52 -14.62 3.79 6.36
CA PHE A 52 -14.51 3.73 4.91
C PHE A 52 -13.43 2.71 4.53
N ILE A 53 -13.73 1.85 3.56
CA ILE A 53 -12.77 0.88 3.01
C ILE A 53 -12.60 1.22 1.54
N LEU A 54 -11.42 1.72 1.17
CA LEU A 54 -11.10 2.15 -0.19
C LEU A 54 -10.13 1.14 -0.84
N HIS A 55 -10.39 0.81 -2.09
CA HIS A 55 -9.56 -0.10 -2.87
C HIS A 55 -8.78 0.61 -3.98
N LEU A 56 -9.45 1.46 -4.77
CA LEU A 56 -8.86 2.23 -5.87
C LEU A 56 -8.72 3.71 -5.56
N LEU A 57 -9.69 4.28 -4.88
CA LEU A 57 -9.69 5.69 -4.57
C LEU A 57 -8.52 6.06 -3.65
N PRO A 58 -7.82 7.19 -3.89
CA PRO A 58 -6.85 7.71 -2.94
C PRO A 58 -7.52 7.97 -1.58
N SER A 59 -6.86 7.62 -0.47
CA SER A 59 -7.44 7.74 0.88
C SER A 59 -7.80 9.20 1.24
N GLY A 60 -7.09 10.16 0.65
CA GLY A 60 -7.38 11.58 0.82
C GLY A 60 -8.76 12.02 0.33
N ILE A 61 -9.42 11.26 -0.54
CA ILE A 61 -10.73 11.62 -1.12
C ILE A 61 -11.81 11.87 -0.06
N ILE A 62 -11.65 11.31 1.12
CA ILE A 62 -12.62 11.42 2.22
C ILE A 62 -12.62 12.84 2.82
N ASN A 63 -11.44 13.51 2.88
CA ASN A 63 -11.25 14.74 3.65
C ASN A 63 -10.42 15.82 2.95
N SER A 64 -9.75 15.54 1.84
CA SER A 64 -8.96 16.51 1.11
C SER A 64 -9.86 17.42 0.28
N ALA A 65 -9.59 18.73 0.32
CA ALA A 65 -10.12 19.70 -0.64
C ALA A 65 -9.29 19.73 -1.94
N GLY A 66 -8.06 19.17 -1.91
CA GLY A 66 -7.16 19.10 -3.05
C GLY A 66 -7.57 18.01 -4.05
N LYS A 67 -6.88 17.99 -5.20
CA LYS A 67 -7.11 16.97 -6.24
C LYS A 67 -6.63 15.59 -5.78
N CYS A 68 -7.48 14.60 -5.96
CA CYS A 68 -7.17 13.19 -5.74
C CYS A 68 -6.94 12.52 -7.10
N ILE A 69 -5.75 11.98 -7.32
CA ILE A 69 -5.32 11.50 -8.64
C ILE A 69 -4.95 10.02 -8.57
N ILE A 70 -5.52 9.24 -9.49
CA ILE A 70 -5.07 7.88 -9.79
C ILE A 70 -4.01 7.98 -10.88
N GLY A 71 -2.74 7.75 -10.53
CA GLY A 71 -1.60 7.93 -11.42
C GLY A 71 -1.41 6.80 -12.45
N ALA A 72 -0.51 7.04 -13.39
CA ALA A 72 -0.20 6.16 -14.53
C ALA A 72 0.26 4.75 -14.14
N GLY A 73 0.82 4.60 -12.93
CA GLY A 73 1.29 3.30 -12.41
C GLY A 73 0.20 2.41 -11.86
N VAL A 74 -1.01 2.92 -11.64
CA VAL A 74 -2.15 2.15 -11.13
C VAL A 74 -2.79 1.34 -12.25
N VAL A 75 -3.26 0.12 -11.92
CA VAL A 75 -4.15 -0.64 -12.81
C VAL A 75 -5.59 -0.53 -12.30
N VAL A 76 -6.49 -0.10 -13.18
CA VAL A 76 -7.82 0.40 -12.82
C VAL A 76 -8.91 -0.56 -13.27
N ASP A 77 -9.64 -1.13 -12.32
CA ASP A 77 -10.93 -1.77 -12.57
C ASP A 77 -12.03 -0.68 -12.53
N ILE A 78 -12.56 -0.31 -13.70
CA ILE A 78 -13.52 0.79 -13.82
C ILE A 78 -14.83 0.48 -13.12
N GLU A 79 -15.26 -0.78 -13.08
CA GLU A 79 -16.50 -1.17 -12.41
C GLU A 79 -16.36 -1.02 -10.89
N VAL A 80 -15.22 -1.47 -10.34
CA VAL A 80 -14.90 -1.28 -8.92
C VAL A 80 -14.78 0.20 -8.58
N LEU A 81 -14.11 0.98 -9.44
CA LEU A 81 -13.98 2.43 -9.26
C LEU A 81 -15.33 3.13 -9.19
N LEU A 82 -16.22 2.86 -10.15
CA LEU A 82 -17.56 3.44 -10.18
C LEU A 82 -18.40 3.01 -8.97
N LYS A 83 -18.25 1.76 -8.54
CA LYS A 83 -18.92 1.29 -7.32
C LYS A 83 -18.45 2.03 -6.07
N GLU A 84 -17.15 2.26 -5.92
CA GLU A 84 -16.61 3.03 -4.78
C GLU A 84 -17.08 4.48 -4.84
N ILE A 85 -17.13 5.09 -6.04
CA ILE A 85 -17.70 6.44 -6.24
C ILE A 85 -19.15 6.48 -5.77
N ASP A 86 -20.00 5.58 -6.28
CA ASP A 86 -21.42 5.51 -5.94
C ASP A 86 -21.64 5.31 -4.42
N GLU A 87 -20.82 4.48 -3.78
CA GLU A 87 -20.90 4.23 -2.33
C GLU A 87 -20.58 5.49 -1.51
N LEU A 88 -19.56 6.25 -1.91
CA LEU A 88 -19.19 7.49 -1.24
C LEU A 88 -20.21 8.61 -1.50
N GLU A 89 -20.72 8.75 -2.72
CA GLU A 89 -21.75 9.74 -3.06
C GLU A 89 -23.05 9.48 -2.26
N LYS A 90 -23.47 8.24 -2.10
CA LYS A 90 -24.61 7.86 -1.24
C LYS A 90 -24.38 8.24 0.23
N ARG A 91 -23.13 8.33 0.67
CA ARG A 91 -22.74 8.79 2.02
C ARG A 91 -22.48 10.30 2.07
N GLY A 92 -22.93 11.05 1.03
CA GLY A 92 -22.88 12.51 0.98
C GLY A 92 -21.50 13.10 0.64
N LYS A 93 -20.54 12.29 0.15
CA LYS A 93 -19.25 12.79 -0.30
C LYS A 93 -19.33 13.32 -1.72
N LYS A 94 -18.74 14.48 -1.98
CA LYS A 94 -18.54 15.00 -3.35
C LYS A 94 -17.19 14.52 -3.86
N LEU A 95 -17.14 14.06 -5.09
CA LEU A 95 -15.96 13.46 -5.70
C LEU A 95 -15.54 14.22 -6.99
N ASP A 96 -15.89 15.50 -7.09
CA ASP A 96 -15.56 16.34 -8.25
C ASP A 96 -14.04 16.54 -8.39
N ASN A 97 -13.29 16.35 -7.31
CA ASN A 97 -11.83 16.44 -7.23
C ASN A 97 -11.10 15.14 -7.56
N LEU A 98 -11.79 14.08 -8.00
CA LEU A 98 -11.16 12.81 -8.40
C LEU A 98 -10.80 12.83 -9.89
N PHE A 99 -9.54 12.50 -10.20
CA PHE A 99 -9.00 12.41 -11.56
C PHE A 99 -8.21 11.11 -11.78
N ILE A 100 -8.06 10.73 -13.05
CA ILE A 100 -7.39 9.49 -13.47
C ILE A 100 -6.42 9.86 -14.59
N ASP A 101 -5.18 9.37 -14.49
CA ASP A 101 -4.20 9.54 -15.57
C ASP A 101 -4.62 8.73 -16.80
N GLU A 102 -4.57 9.36 -17.97
CA GLU A 102 -4.88 8.71 -19.25
C GLU A 102 -4.01 7.49 -19.57
N ARG A 103 -2.79 7.43 -18.95
CA ARG A 103 -1.81 6.34 -19.15
C ARG A 103 -2.04 5.15 -18.23
N ALA A 104 -2.92 5.27 -17.20
CA ALA A 104 -3.26 4.15 -16.32
C ALA A 104 -3.85 2.99 -17.13
N HIS A 105 -3.53 1.75 -16.73
CA HIS A 105 -4.00 0.56 -17.48
C HIS A 105 -5.34 0.05 -16.94
N VAL A 106 -6.17 -0.44 -17.85
CA VAL A 106 -7.50 -0.97 -17.53
C VAL A 106 -7.42 -2.46 -17.21
N ILE A 107 -7.95 -2.84 -16.04
CA ILE A 107 -8.21 -4.25 -15.74
C ILE A 107 -9.45 -4.68 -16.49
N MET A 108 -9.26 -5.58 -17.45
CA MET A 108 -10.35 -6.17 -18.22
C MET A 108 -10.84 -7.45 -17.55
N PRO A 109 -12.09 -7.89 -17.79
CA PRO A 109 -12.64 -9.12 -17.20
C PRO A 109 -11.80 -10.37 -17.46
N TYR A 110 -11.16 -10.47 -18.61
CA TYR A 110 -10.27 -11.59 -18.91
C TYR A 110 -9.03 -11.64 -18.01
N HIS A 111 -8.53 -10.49 -17.49
CA HIS A 111 -7.43 -10.48 -16.53
C HIS A 111 -7.85 -11.18 -15.23
N ILE A 112 -9.07 -10.93 -14.76
CA ILE A 112 -9.62 -11.52 -13.55
C ILE A 112 -9.75 -13.03 -13.69
N GLU A 113 -10.32 -13.49 -14.81
CA GLU A 113 -10.48 -14.93 -15.09
C GLU A 113 -9.15 -15.66 -15.28
N ILE A 114 -8.16 -15.03 -15.91
CA ILE A 114 -6.80 -15.58 -16.03
C ILE A 114 -6.11 -15.67 -14.65
N ASP A 115 -6.27 -14.67 -13.78
CA ASP A 115 -5.71 -14.68 -12.43
C ASP A 115 -6.26 -15.86 -11.62
N LYS A 116 -7.60 -16.05 -11.64
CA LYS A 116 -8.27 -17.19 -11.01
C LYS A 116 -7.78 -18.53 -11.59
N ALA A 117 -7.76 -18.64 -12.92
CA ALA A 117 -7.37 -19.87 -13.59
C ALA A 117 -5.92 -20.29 -13.27
N LYS A 118 -5.00 -19.32 -13.20
CA LYS A 118 -3.60 -19.57 -12.81
C LYS A 118 -3.49 -20.03 -11.36
N GLU A 119 -4.16 -19.37 -10.42
CA GLU A 119 -4.15 -19.77 -9.00
C GLU A 119 -4.73 -21.18 -8.81
N GLU A 120 -5.82 -21.50 -9.52
CA GLU A 120 -6.40 -22.86 -9.50
C GLU A 120 -5.42 -23.90 -10.06
N ALA A 121 -4.74 -23.61 -11.17
CA ALA A 121 -3.79 -24.52 -11.80
C ALA A 121 -2.53 -24.77 -10.96
N MET A 122 -2.13 -23.81 -10.10
CA MET A 122 -0.98 -23.94 -9.21
C MET A 122 -1.28 -24.83 -7.98
N GLY A 123 -2.55 -25.07 -7.63
CA GLY A 123 -2.94 -25.95 -6.53
C GLY A 123 -2.31 -25.58 -5.19
N GLU A 124 -1.49 -26.47 -4.62
CA GLU A 124 -0.78 -26.25 -3.35
C GLU A 124 0.32 -25.19 -3.46
N ASN A 125 0.85 -24.94 -4.64
CA ASN A 125 1.91 -23.95 -4.90
C ASN A 125 1.35 -22.54 -5.23
N LYS A 126 0.07 -22.30 -4.95
CA LYS A 126 -0.56 -20.99 -5.19
C LYS A 126 0.17 -19.87 -4.45
N ILE A 127 0.20 -18.71 -5.06
CA ILE A 127 0.78 -17.49 -4.48
C ILE A 127 -0.17 -16.91 -3.41
N GLY A 128 -1.47 -17.15 -3.54
CA GLY A 128 -2.50 -16.57 -2.69
C GLY A 128 -2.87 -15.16 -3.17
N THR A 129 -3.00 -14.96 -4.50
CA THR A 129 -3.39 -13.67 -5.07
C THR A 129 -4.80 -13.25 -4.63
N THR A 130 -5.11 -11.98 -4.81
CA THR A 130 -6.45 -11.46 -4.55
C THR A 130 -7.46 -11.84 -5.63
N GLN A 131 -7.02 -12.49 -6.70
CA GLN A 131 -7.82 -12.89 -7.87
C GLN A 131 -8.59 -11.71 -8.50
N ARG A 132 -7.97 -10.54 -8.52
CA ARG A 132 -8.55 -9.29 -9.06
C ARG A 132 -7.93 -8.87 -10.40
N GLY A 133 -7.15 -9.75 -11.02
CA GLY A 133 -6.55 -9.52 -12.33
C GLY A 133 -5.37 -8.55 -12.33
N ILE A 134 -4.81 -8.21 -11.17
CA ILE A 134 -3.72 -7.25 -11.02
C ILE A 134 -2.47 -7.72 -11.78
N GLY A 135 -2.00 -8.93 -11.47
CA GLY A 135 -0.82 -9.51 -12.12
C GLY A 135 -0.96 -9.61 -13.64
N PRO A 136 -2.02 -10.23 -14.18
CA PRO A 136 -2.26 -10.27 -15.61
C PRO A 136 -2.31 -8.91 -16.30
N CYS A 137 -2.89 -7.88 -15.67
CA CYS A 137 -2.91 -6.52 -16.21
C CYS A 137 -1.50 -5.89 -16.28
N TYR A 138 -0.68 -6.07 -15.24
CA TYR A 138 0.72 -5.64 -15.27
C TYR A 138 1.55 -6.42 -16.29
N ILE A 139 1.28 -7.70 -16.52
CA ILE A 139 1.91 -8.49 -17.59
C ILE A 139 1.62 -7.84 -18.94
N ASP A 140 0.37 -7.50 -19.25
CA ASP A 140 -0.01 -6.85 -20.50
C ASP A 140 0.62 -5.46 -20.64
N LYS A 141 0.72 -4.70 -19.55
CA LYS A 141 1.45 -3.42 -19.53
C LYS A 141 2.89 -3.58 -19.98
N ILE A 142 3.62 -4.55 -19.40
CA ILE A 142 5.04 -4.80 -19.71
C ILE A 142 5.20 -5.43 -21.10
N ALA A 143 4.27 -6.28 -21.53
CA ALA A 143 4.20 -6.84 -22.88
C ALA A 143 3.84 -5.80 -23.95
N ARG A 144 3.41 -4.61 -23.56
CA ARG A 144 3.05 -3.47 -24.43
C ARG A 144 1.78 -3.67 -25.26
N ASN A 145 0.92 -4.58 -24.84
CA ASN A 145 -0.39 -4.83 -25.43
C ASN A 145 -1.57 -4.43 -24.53
N GLY A 146 -1.28 -3.86 -23.35
CA GLY A 146 -2.29 -3.39 -22.40
C GLY A 146 -3.16 -2.23 -22.95
N ILE A 147 -4.38 -2.18 -22.47
CA ILE A 147 -5.35 -1.11 -22.77
C ILE A 147 -5.20 -0.03 -21.70
N ARG A 148 -5.03 1.22 -22.12
CA ARG A 148 -4.95 2.38 -21.24
C ARG A 148 -6.32 3.08 -21.09
N ILE A 149 -6.49 3.83 -20.04
CA ILE A 149 -7.69 4.65 -19.81
C ILE A 149 -7.93 5.61 -20.98
N GLY A 150 -6.88 6.27 -21.50
CA GLY A 150 -6.97 7.16 -22.66
C GLY A 150 -7.40 6.45 -23.96
N ASP A 151 -7.10 5.17 -24.13
CA ASP A 151 -7.53 4.42 -25.31
C ASP A 151 -9.06 4.35 -25.41
N LEU A 152 -9.77 4.39 -24.28
CA LEU A 152 -11.23 4.36 -24.24
C LEU A 152 -11.87 5.65 -24.81
N LEU A 153 -11.11 6.73 -24.96
CA LEU A 153 -11.57 7.97 -25.57
C LEU A 153 -11.45 7.94 -27.11
N GLU A 154 -10.79 6.93 -27.66
CA GLU A 154 -10.55 6.71 -29.08
C GLU A 154 -11.22 5.38 -29.52
N PRO A 155 -12.52 5.36 -29.89
CA PRO A 155 -13.29 4.13 -30.10
C PRO A 155 -12.66 3.13 -31.08
N GLU A 156 -12.09 3.58 -32.20
CA GLU A 156 -11.44 2.72 -33.21
C GLU A 156 -10.17 2.09 -32.60
N ARG A 157 -9.32 2.89 -31.99
CA ARG A 157 -8.08 2.40 -31.33
C ARG A 157 -8.39 1.41 -30.21
N PHE A 158 -9.42 1.69 -29.41
CA PHE A 158 -9.87 0.78 -28.37
C PHE A 158 -10.35 -0.56 -28.96
N ARG A 159 -11.14 -0.51 -30.04
CA ARG A 159 -11.64 -1.72 -30.72
C ARG A 159 -10.49 -2.58 -31.25
N ASP A 160 -9.50 -1.97 -31.90
CA ASP A 160 -8.33 -2.70 -32.45
C ASP A 160 -7.55 -3.41 -31.32
N LYS A 161 -7.22 -2.68 -30.24
CA LYS A 161 -6.53 -3.26 -29.10
C LYS A 161 -7.34 -4.34 -28.40
N LEU A 162 -8.64 -4.13 -28.23
CA LEU A 162 -9.54 -5.09 -27.60
C LEU A 162 -9.64 -6.37 -28.43
N THR A 163 -9.74 -6.25 -29.76
CA THR A 163 -9.80 -7.40 -30.70
C THR A 163 -8.58 -8.29 -30.55
N TRP A 164 -7.39 -7.69 -30.56
CA TRP A 164 -6.14 -8.41 -30.31
C TRP A 164 -6.14 -9.14 -28.96
N ASN A 165 -6.43 -8.41 -27.91
CA ASN A 165 -6.39 -8.95 -26.54
C ASN A 165 -7.43 -10.06 -26.33
N VAL A 166 -8.68 -9.88 -26.79
CA VAL A 166 -9.74 -10.89 -26.62
C VAL A 166 -9.34 -12.20 -27.30
N ASN A 167 -8.80 -12.15 -28.52
CA ASN A 167 -8.35 -13.35 -29.22
C ASN A 167 -7.25 -14.08 -28.43
N GLU A 168 -6.18 -13.37 -28.05
CA GLU A 168 -5.05 -13.95 -27.29
C GLU A 168 -5.51 -14.53 -25.95
N LYS A 169 -6.35 -13.78 -25.21
CA LYS A 169 -6.78 -14.19 -23.88
C LYS A 169 -7.80 -15.32 -23.91
N ASN A 170 -8.66 -15.37 -24.91
CA ASN A 170 -9.59 -16.48 -25.12
C ASN A 170 -8.83 -17.80 -25.40
N ASP A 171 -7.76 -17.76 -26.24
CA ASP A 171 -6.91 -18.92 -26.46
C ASP A 171 -6.25 -19.41 -25.15
N MET A 172 -5.82 -18.49 -24.32
CA MET A 172 -5.27 -18.81 -23.01
C MET A 172 -6.33 -19.43 -22.08
N LEU A 173 -7.51 -18.84 -21.99
CA LEU A 173 -8.61 -19.32 -21.14
C LEU A 173 -9.08 -20.72 -21.56
N VAL A 174 -9.19 -21.00 -22.84
CA VAL A 174 -9.53 -22.34 -23.36
C VAL A 174 -8.52 -23.39 -22.89
N ARG A 175 -7.20 -23.07 -22.86
CA ARG A 175 -6.17 -23.99 -22.34
C ARG A 175 -6.35 -24.29 -20.84
N TYR A 176 -6.95 -23.37 -20.09
CA TYR A 176 -7.30 -23.58 -18.68
C TYR A 176 -8.71 -24.18 -18.49
N GLY A 177 -9.40 -24.56 -19.59
CA GLY A 177 -10.77 -25.09 -19.53
C GLY A 177 -11.82 -24.06 -19.09
N LYS A 178 -11.55 -22.77 -19.30
CA LYS A 178 -12.44 -21.65 -18.94
C LYS A 178 -13.25 -21.18 -20.16
N GLY A 179 -14.34 -20.46 -19.90
CA GLY A 179 -15.14 -19.81 -20.94
C GLY A 179 -14.42 -18.66 -21.63
N THR A 180 -14.90 -18.29 -22.79
CA THR A 180 -14.36 -17.20 -23.61
C THR A 180 -15.21 -15.94 -23.49
N PHE A 181 -14.61 -14.80 -23.84
CA PHE A 181 -15.27 -13.49 -23.88
C PHE A 181 -15.71 -13.15 -25.31
N ASN A 182 -16.87 -12.52 -25.42
CA ASN A 182 -17.36 -11.96 -26.68
C ASN A 182 -16.81 -10.54 -26.87
N LEU A 183 -16.24 -10.25 -28.03
CA LEU A 183 -15.64 -8.96 -28.35
C LEU A 183 -16.66 -7.80 -28.27
N GLU A 184 -17.81 -7.97 -28.94
CA GLU A 184 -18.80 -6.88 -29.03
C GLU A 184 -19.43 -6.57 -27.67
N GLU A 185 -19.72 -7.58 -26.87
CA GLU A 185 -20.22 -7.40 -25.50
C GLU A 185 -19.24 -6.62 -24.63
N LEU A 186 -17.93 -6.95 -24.70
CA LEU A 186 -16.90 -6.22 -23.97
C LEU A 186 -16.74 -4.80 -24.49
N TYR A 187 -16.73 -4.61 -25.81
CA TYR A 187 -16.62 -3.30 -26.43
C TYR A 187 -17.76 -2.38 -25.97
N ASP A 188 -19.01 -2.80 -26.14
CA ASP A 188 -20.20 -2.03 -25.77
C ASP A 188 -20.22 -1.71 -24.25
N LYS A 189 -19.82 -2.69 -23.45
CA LYS A 189 -19.71 -2.51 -21.99
C LYS A 189 -18.72 -1.42 -21.65
N PHE A 190 -17.50 -1.51 -22.16
CA PHE A 190 -16.43 -0.57 -21.80
C PHE A 190 -16.63 0.82 -22.41
N MET A 191 -17.26 0.94 -23.57
CA MET A 191 -17.67 2.25 -24.11
C MET A 191 -18.69 2.94 -23.18
N LYS A 192 -19.66 2.21 -22.63
CA LYS A 192 -20.61 2.74 -21.62
C LYS A 192 -19.92 3.13 -20.32
N LEU A 193 -18.91 2.38 -19.89
CA LEU A 193 -18.13 2.72 -18.69
C LEU A 193 -17.26 3.96 -18.94
N ALA A 194 -16.64 4.08 -20.12
CA ALA A 194 -15.86 5.24 -20.52
C ALA A 194 -16.65 6.55 -20.44
N GLU A 195 -17.89 6.57 -20.93
CA GLU A 195 -18.76 7.75 -20.82
C GLU A 195 -18.97 8.25 -19.39
N LYS A 196 -18.97 7.34 -18.41
CA LYS A 196 -19.15 7.70 -17.00
C LYS A 196 -17.92 8.31 -16.35
N ILE A 197 -16.71 8.05 -16.90
CA ILE A 197 -15.45 8.51 -16.30
C ILE A 197 -14.71 9.54 -17.16
N LYS A 198 -15.12 9.78 -18.41
CA LYS A 198 -14.37 10.62 -19.38
C LYS A 198 -14.00 11.99 -18.87
N PHE A 199 -14.86 12.63 -18.07
CA PHE A 199 -14.62 13.96 -17.49
C PHE A 199 -13.60 13.97 -16.36
N ARG A 200 -13.19 12.80 -15.87
CA ARG A 200 -12.15 12.60 -14.84
C ARG A 200 -10.78 12.30 -15.44
N ILE A 201 -10.70 12.03 -16.76
CA ILE A 201 -9.46 11.63 -17.42
C ILE A 201 -8.62 12.87 -17.73
N ILE A 202 -7.37 12.88 -17.29
CA ILE A 202 -6.43 14.00 -17.46
C ILE A 202 -5.03 13.50 -17.82
N ASP A 203 -4.18 14.40 -18.32
CA ASP A 203 -2.72 14.21 -18.31
C ASP A 203 -2.20 14.55 -16.90
N ALA A 204 -2.23 13.55 -16.01
CA ALA A 204 -1.80 13.74 -14.63
C ALA A 204 -0.29 13.99 -14.51
N VAL A 205 0.52 13.56 -15.46
CA VAL A 205 1.97 13.81 -15.46
C VAL A 205 2.25 15.31 -15.56
N VAL A 206 1.59 16.00 -16.48
CA VAL A 206 1.72 17.45 -16.63
C VAL A 206 1.16 18.16 -15.40
N GLU A 207 -0.07 17.83 -15.01
CA GLU A 207 -0.76 18.46 -13.88
C GLU A 207 0.06 18.39 -12.58
N ILE A 208 0.62 17.22 -12.24
CA ILE A 208 1.39 17.03 -11.01
C ILE A 208 2.72 17.81 -11.07
N ASN A 209 3.43 17.75 -12.21
CA ASN A 209 4.72 18.42 -12.35
C ASN A 209 4.59 19.94 -12.32
N GLU A 210 3.59 20.51 -12.98
CA GLU A 210 3.28 21.94 -12.93
C GLU A 210 2.93 22.37 -11.50
N GLY A 211 2.08 21.59 -10.81
CA GLY A 211 1.74 21.85 -9.41
C GLY A 211 2.97 21.85 -8.48
N ILE A 212 3.93 20.96 -8.69
CA ILE A 212 5.19 20.94 -7.93
C ILE A 212 6.01 22.23 -8.23
N GLU A 213 6.07 22.67 -9.47
CA GLU A 213 6.77 23.90 -9.85
C GLU A 213 6.10 25.16 -9.30
N GLU A 214 4.80 25.14 -9.12
CA GLU A 214 4.02 26.17 -8.44
C GLU A 214 4.16 26.13 -6.91
N GLY A 215 4.90 25.16 -6.35
CA GLY A 215 5.12 25.01 -4.90
C GLY A 215 3.95 24.36 -4.15
N LYS A 216 3.05 23.68 -4.84
CA LYS A 216 1.94 22.95 -4.22
C LYS A 216 2.42 21.76 -3.39
N VAL A 217 1.67 21.45 -2.36
CA VAL A 217 1.91 20.29 -1.49
C VAL A 217 1.37 19.03 -2.15
N VAL A 218 2.26 18.09 -2.48
CA VAL A 218 1.90 16.82 -3.14
C VAL A 218 2.18 15.65 -2.22
N LEU A 219 1.14 14.87 -1.93
CA LEU A 219 1.20 13.65 -1.12
C LEU A 219 1.06 12.42 -2.03
N PHE A 220 2.13 11.63 -2.17
CA PHE A 220 2.12 10.37 -2.91
C PHE A 220 1.74 9.23 -1.99
N GLU A 221 0.65 8.55 -2.31
CA GLU A 221 0.09 7.45 -1.55
C GLU A 221 0.52 6.10 -2.12
N GLY A 222 1.33 5.35 -1.34
CA GLY A 222 1.67 3.96 -1.64
C GLY A 222 0.61 2.97 -1.17
N ALA A 223 0.40 1.93 -1.94
CA ALA A 223 -0.35 0.75 -1.54
C ALA A 223 0.63 -0.41 -1.28
N GLN A 224 0.22 -1.44 -0.54
CA GLN A 224 1.09 -2.55 -0.10
C GLN A 224 2.31 -2.04 0.72
N ALA A 225 3.49 -2.66 0.57
CA ALA A 225 4.73 -2.28 1.28
C ALA A 225 5.96 -2.91 0.64
N LEU A 226 7.16 -2.49 1.10
CA LEU A 226 8.46 -2.94 0.61
C LEU A 226 8.56 -4.47 0.46
N MET A 227 8.15 -5.24 1.48
CA MET A 227 8.31 -6.70 1.45
C MET A 227 7.39 -7.41 0.44
N LEU A 228 6.48 -6.65 -0.18
CA LEU A 228 5.64 -7.08 -1.30
C LEU A 228 6.08 -6.49 -2.64
N ASP A 229 7.20 -5.74 -2.69
CA ASP A 229 7.75 -5.20 -3.94
C ASP A 229 8.17 -6.33 -4.89
N ILE A 230 7.91 -6.14 -6.19
CA ILE A 230 8.18 -7.17 -7.20
C ILE A 230 9.66 -7.52 -7.32
N ASP A 231 10.55 -6.54 -7.10
CA ASP A 231 12.00 -6.70 -7.24
C ASP A 231 12.69 -6.93 -5.90
N TYR A 232 12.27 -6.22 -4.85
CA TYR A 232 12.96 -6.16 -3.54
C TYR A 232 12.25 -6.93 -2.43
N GLY A 233 11.03 -7.40 -2.67
CA GLY A 233 10.21 -8.11 -1.69
C GLY A 233 10.52 -9.60 -1.57
N THR A 234 9.62 -10.31 -0.90
CA THR A 234 9.70 -11.77 -0.64
C THR A 234 9.25 -12.61 -1.82
N TYR A 235 9.84 -12.41 -2.99
CA TYR A 235 9.51 -13.13 -4.23
C TYR A 235 9.49 -14.65 -4.03
N PRO A 236 8.48 -15.41 -4.55
CA PRO A 236 7.39 -14.97 -5.43
C PRO A 236 6.13 -14.43 -4.69
N TYR A 237 6.14 -14.36 -3.37
CA TYR A 237 5.01 -13.91 -2.54
C TYR A 237 4.98 -12.38 -2.44
N VAL A 238 4.76 -11.72 -3.58
CA VAL A 238 4.82 -10.27 -3.78
C VAL A 238 3.64 -9.79 -4.62
N THR A 239 3.45 -8.47 -4.71
CA THR A 239 2.57 -7.85 -5.70
C THR A 239 3.30 -7.66 -7.02
N SER A 240 2.57 -7.43 -8.12
CA SER A 240 3.15 -7.20 -9.45
C SER A 240 3.49 -5.73 -9.72
N SER A 241 3.69 -4.94 -8.67
CA SER A 241 4.01 -3.51 -8.77
C SER A 241 5.14 -3.14 -7.82
N SER A 242 5.61 -1.88 -7.89
CA SER A 242 6.67 -1.35 -7.03
C SER A 242 6.09 -0.42 -5.98
N PRO A 243 5.79 -0.91 -4.76
CA PRO A 243 5.26 -0.11 -3.64
C PRO A 243 6.32 0.72 -2.93
N THR A 244 7.59 0.65 -3.33
CA THR A 244 8.69 1.45 -2.82
C THR A 244 8.64 2.90 -3.30
N SER A 245 9.41 3.78 -2.68
CA SER A 245 9.50 5.19 -3.06
C SER A 245 9.92 5.39 -4.53
N GLY A 246 10.76 4.49 -5.06
CA GLY A 246 11.15 4.47 -6.48
C GLY A 246 9.97 4.28 -7.42
N GLY A 247 8.89 3.63 -6.96
CA GLY A 247 7.65 3.45 -7.72
C GLY A 247 6.91 4.75 -8.02
N VAL A 248 7.12 5.81 -7.25
CA VAL A 248 6.55 7.15 -7.50
C VAL A 248 6.97 7.68 -8.86
N THR A 249 8.27 7.66 -9.14
CA THR A 249 8.81 8.16 -10.42
C THR A 249 8.21 7.40 -11.62
N VAL A 250 8.14 6.08 -11.52
CA VAL A 250 7.60 5.22 -12.59
C VAL A 250 6.07 5.41 -12.74
N GLY A 251 5.39 5.58 -11.62
CA GLY A 251 3.93 5.61 -11.57
C GLY A 251 3.30 6.98 -11.78
N THR A 252 4.08 8.07 -11.76
CA THR A 252 3.55 9.44 -11.88
C THR A 252 4.31 10.32 -12.85
N GLY A 253 5.51 9.90 -13.32
CA GLY A 253 6.36 10.73 -14.18
C GLY A 253 7.05 11.89 -13.44
N VAL A 254 7.03 11.89 -12.11
CA VAL A 254 7.75 12.88 -11.29
C VAL A 254 9.21 12.47 -11.15
N ALA A 255 10.14 13.38 -11.42
CA ALA A 255 11.56 13.10 -11.30
C ALA A 255 11.97 12.78 -9.84
N PRO A 256 12.90 11.82 -9.59
CA PRO A 256 13.32 11.47 -8.23
C PRO A 256 13.91 12.65 -7.46
N THR A 257 14.55 13.60 -8.17
CA THR A 257 15.10 14.83 -7.59
C THR A 257 14.05 15.83 -7.10
N LYS A 258 12.79 15.63 -7.47
CA LYS A 258 11.66 16.46 -7.01
C LYS A 258 11.00 15.90 -5.74
N ILE A 259 11.41 14.73 -5.26
CA ILE A 259 10.89 14.13 -4.02
C ILE A 259 11.68 14.69 -2.84
N SER A 260 10.96 15.36 -1.93
CA SER A 260 11.58 16.04 -0.77
C SER A 260 11.68 15.12 0.44
N ARG A 261 10.64 14.35 0.71
CA ARG A 261 10.57 13.51 1.91
C ARG A 261 9.91 12.17 1.62
N VAL A 262 10.44 11.13 2.26
CA VAL A 262 9.87 9.77 2.22
C VAL A 262 9.56 9.33 3.64
N LEU A 263 8.27 9.20 3.96
CA LEU A 263 7.76 8.77 5.24
C LEU A 263 7.46 7.27 5.19
N GLY A 264 8.24 6.49 5.91
CA GLY A 264 8.01 5.05 6.07
C GLY A 264 7.02 4.77 7.19
N VAL A 265 5.85 4.25 6.86
CA VAL A 265 4.89 3.81 7.89
C VAL A 265 5.30 2.43 8.38
N MET A 266 5.62 2.36 9.66
CA MET A 266 6.08 1.16 10.36
C MET A 266 5.12 0.84 11.50
N LYS A 267 4.63 -0.39 11.57
CA LYS A 267 3.86 -0.85 12.72
C LYS A 267 4.81 -1.23 13.85
N ALA A 268 4.47 -0.93 15.09
CA ALA A 268 5.27 -1.25 16.27
C ALA A 268 5.48 -2.77 16.51
N TYR A 269 4.80 -3.60 15.77
CA TYR A 269 5.00 -5.05 15.62
C TYR A 269 4.83 -5.41 14.15
N THR A 270 4.82 -6.69 13.78
CA THR A 270 4.74 -7.07 12.38
C THR A 270 3.49 -7.90 12.11
N THR A 271 2.86 -7.65 10.95
CA THR A 271 1.75 -8.48 10.48
C THR A 271 1.90 -8.80 9.00
N ARG A 272 1.45 -10.00 8.60
CA ARG A 272 1.44 -10.43 7.21
C ARG A 272 0.11 -11.07 6.85
N VAL A 273 -0.36 -10.81 5.63
CA VAL A 273 -1.47 -11.52 4.99
C VAL A 273 -0.90 -12.45 3.92
N GLY A 274 -1.48 -13.64 3.79
CA GLY A 274 -1.09 -14.63 2.77
C GLY A 274 0.17 -15.42 3.11
N GLU A 275 0.64 -16.13 2.09
CA GLU A 275 1.76 -17.07 2.19
C GLU A 275 3.11 -16.37 2.15
N GLY A 276 4.16 -17.16 2.33
CA GLY A 276 5.55 -16.71 2.22
C GLY A 276 6.25 -16.49 3.57
N PRO A 277 7.55 -16.11 3.53
CA PRO A 277 8.38 -16.03 4.73
C PRO A 277 7.94 -14.91 5.68
N PHE A 278 7.96 -15.24 6.96
CA PHE A 278 7.69 -14.29 8.06
C PHE A 278 8.58 -14.65 9.25
N PRO A 279 9.82 -14.15 9.31
CA PRO A 279 10.81 -14.60 10.29
C PRO A 279 10.36 -14.47 11.74
N THR A 280 9.71 -13.37 12.08
CA THR A 280 9.30 -13.05 13.45
C THR A 280 7.90 -13.53 13.81
N GLU A 281 7.28 -14.40 13.00
CA GLU A 281 5.93 -14.92 13.25
C GLU A 281 5.80 -15.60 14.60
N LEU A 282 4.71 -15.36 15.30
CA LEU A 282 4.39 -15.91 16.61
C LEU A 282 3.16 -16.79 16.54
N GLU A 283 3.37 -18.09 16.73
CA GLU A 283 2.31 -19.11 16.84
C GLU A 283 2.02 -19.45 18.32
N ASN A 284 2.08 -18.44 19.20
CA ASN A 284 1.93 -18.57 20.64
C ASN A 284 0.95 -17.54 21.21
N LYS A 285 0.82 -17.48 22.54
CA LYS A 285 -0.06 -16.53 23.26
C LYS A 285 0.21 -15.07 22.91
N ASP A 286 1.48 -14.68 22.69
CA ASP A 286 1.83 -13.30 22.35
C ASP A 286 1.27 -12.94 20.97
N GLY A 287 1.43 -13.84 19.97
CA GLY A 287 0.85 -13.67 18.63
C GLY A 287 -0.68 -13.58 18.65
N GLU A 288 -1.34 -14.36 19.49
CA GLU A 288 -2.78 -14.28 19.69
C GLU A 288 -3.19 -12.95 20.35
N THR A 289 -2.41 -12.47 21.32
CA THR A 289 -2.65 -11.19 21.99
C THR A 289 -2.51 -10.04 21.00
N LEU A 290 -1.42 -9.98 20.22
CA LEU A 290 -1.21 -8.98 19.17
C LEU A 290 -2.39 -8.96 18.17
N ARG A 291 -2.83 -10.15 17.74
CA ARG A 291 -3.98 -10.28 16.81
C ARG A 291 -5.27 -9.75 17.41
N LYS A 292 -5.55 -10.08 18.66
CA LYS A 292 -6.79 -9.74 19.35
C LYS A 292 -6.87 -8.26 19.69
N VAL A 293 -5.84 -7.74 20.35
CA VAL A 293 -5.75 -6.34 20.78
C VAL A 293 -5.59 -5.41 19.55
N GLY A 294 -4.77 -5.82 18.59
CA GLY A 294 -4.55 -5.07 17.36
C GLY A 294 -5.69 -5.15 16.34
N HIS A 295 -6.73 -5.96 16.59
CA HIS A 295 -7.81 -6.25 15.62
C HIS A 295 -7.26 -6.67 14.26
N GLU A 296 -6.27 -7.58 14.26
CA GLU A 296 -5.56 -7.99 13.07
C GLU A 296 -6.33 -9.04 12.26
N PHE A 297 -7.34 -8.53 11.55
CA PHE A 297 -8.18 -9.28 10.62
C PHE A 297 -8.28 -8.54 9.28
N GLY A 298 -8.39 -9.29 8.20
CA GLY A 298 -8.52 -8.71 6.86
C GLY A 298 -9.79 -7.88 6.74
N ALA A 299 -9.67 -6.63 6.29
CA ALA A 299 -10.79 -5.69 6.21
C ALA A 299 -11.94 -6.20 5.31
N THR A 300 -11.61 -6.96 4.26
CA THR A 300 -12.58 -7.47 3.28
C THR A 300 -12.97 -8.92 3.57
N THR A 301 -12.02 -9.75 3.99
CA THR A 301 -12.23 -11.21 4.12
C THR A 301 -12.47 -11.69 5.54
N GLY A 302 -12.18 -10.85 6.54
CA GLY A 302 -12.23 -11.22 7.96
C GLY A 302 -11.16 -12.26 8.36
N ARG A 303 -10.27 -12.69 7.44
CA ARG A 303 -9.24 -13.69 7.76
C ARG A 303 -8.27 -13.15 8.81
N PRO A 304 -7.87 -13.97 9.81
CA PRO A 304 -6.86 -13.57 10.77
C PRO A 304 -5.52 -13.30 10.06
N ARG A 305 -4.86 -12.20 10.43
CA ARG A 305 -3.50 -11.91 10.00
C ARG A 305 -2.50 -12.69 10.84
N ARG A 306 -1.40 -13.10 10.23
CA ARG A 306 -0.22 -13.61 10.92
C ARG A 306 0.42 -12.44 11.66
N CYS A 307 0.81 -12.64 12.92
CA CYS A 307 1.38 -11.59 13.78
C CYS A 307 2.75 -12.01 14.30
N GLY A 308 3.63 -11.06 14.49
CA GLY A 308 4.99 -11.29 14.98
C GLY A 308 5.59 -10.05 15.62
N TRP A 309 6.73 -10.22 16.30
CA TRP A 309 7.50 -9.11 16.84
C TRP A 309 8.04 -8.19 15.76
N LEU A 310 8.36 -6.95 16.13
CA LEU A 310 8.98 -5.99 15.22
C LEU A 310 10.31 -6.53 14.68
N ASP A 311 10.50 -6.40 13.38
CA ASP A 311 11.70 -6.84 12.67
C ASP A 311 12.51 -5.64 12.16
N LEU A 312 13.59 -5.32 12.87
CA LEU A 312 14.47 -4.21 12.50
C LEU A 312 15.48 -4.57 11.41
N VAL A 313 15.65 -5.86 11.06
CA VAL A 313 16.41 -6.24 9.86
C VAL A 313 15.66 -5.74 8.62
N ILE A 314 14.34 -5.97 8.60
CA ILE A 314 13.45 -5.44 7.57
C ILE A 314 13.34 -3.90 7.66
N GLY A 315 13.27 -3.36 8.89
CA GLY A 315 13.26 -1.92 9.09
C GLY A 315 14.50 -1.21 8.51
N LYS A 316 15.70 -1.76 8.73
CA LYS A 316 16.96 -1.26 8.11
C LYS A 316 16.92 -1.37 6.58
N TYR A 317 16.37 -2.47 6.08
CA TYR A 317 16.22 -2.68 4.64
C TYR A 317 15.27 -1.64 4.03
N ALA A 318 14.17 -1.30 4.72
CA ALA A 318 13.25 -0.25 4.30
C ALA A 318 13.93 1.13 4.28
N VAL A 319 14.69 1.48 5.31
CA VAL A 319 15.47 2.73 5.32
C VAL A 319 16.42 2.80 4.12
N LEU A 320 17.07 1.68 3.78
CA LEU A 320 18.03 1.60 2.67
C LEU A 320 17.34 1.72 1.30
N ILE A 321 16.29 0.93 1.05
CA ILE A 321 15.66 0.83 -0.28
C ILE A 321 14.78 2.04 -0.58
N ASP A 322 13.99 2.47 0.41
CA ASP A 322 13.07 3.59 0.25
C ASP A 322 13.73 4.96 0.45
N GLY A 323 14.95 5.01 1.01
CA GLY A 323 15.60 6.27 1.35
C GLY A 323 14.78 7.06 2.36
N LEU A 324 14.29 6.40 3.41
CA LEU A 324 13.40 7.02 4.39
C LEU A 324 14.04 8.24 5.05
N THR A 325 13.35 9.37 5.02
CA THR A 325 13.71 10.56 5.77
C THR A 325 13.14 10.53 7.18
N ASP A 326 11.98 9.87 7.33
CA ASP A 326 11.20 9.82 8.56
C ASP A 326 10.46 8.49 8.69
N ILE A 327 10.21 8.08 9.93
CA ILE A 327 9.34 6.96 10.28
C ILE A 327 8.06 7.49 10.93
N VAL A 328 6.93 6.94 10.51
CA VAL A 328 5.64 7.06 11.20
C VAL A 328 5.36 5.74 11.89
N LEU A 329 5.50 5.71 13.22
CA LEU A 329 5.30 4.51 14.01
C LEU A 329 3.82 4.34 14.38
N THR A 330 3.20 3.23 14.00
CA THR A 330 1.77 2.99 14.21
C THR A 330 1.51 1.84 15.18
N LYS A 331 0.30 1.80 15.75
CA LYS A 331 -0.16 0.70 16.59
C LYS A 331 0.69 0.49 17.86
N LEU A 332 1.28 1.55 18.39
CA LEU A 332 2.09 1.48 19.59
C LEU A 332 1.25 1.10 20.82
N ASP A 333 -0.01 1.53 20.86
CA ASP A 333 -1.04 1.20 21.83
C ASP A 333 -1.26 -0.31 22.02
N VAL A 334 -1.08 -1.09 20.96
CA VAL A 334 -1.29 -2.55 20.98
C VAL A 334 -0.26 -3.28 21.83
N LEU A 335 0.90 -2.67 22.07
CA LEU A 335 1.95 -3.22 22.92
C LEU A 335 1.74 -2.97 24.41
N THR A 336 0.75 -2.18 24.79
CA THR A 336 0.39 -1.96 26.20
C THR A 336 0.01 -3.28 26.88
N GLY A 337 0.55 -3.55 28.08
CA GLY A 337 0.29 -4.75 28.86
C GLY A 337 1.26 -5.91 28.60
N PHE A 338 2.20 -5.79 27.65
CA PHE A 338 3.32 -6.74 27.58
C PHE A 338 4.39 -6.40 28.61
N GLU A 339 4.80 -7.38 29.41
CA GLU A 339 5.90 -7.24 30.36
C GLU A 339 7.25 -7.05 29.65
N LYS A 340 7.46 -7.81 28.59
CA LYS A 340 8.65 -7.79 27.72
C LYS A 340 8.24 -7.74 26.26
N ILE A 341 8.95 -6.92 25.50
CA ILE A 341 8.75 -6.76 24.05
C ILE A 341 10.04 -7.16 23.36
N LYS A 342 9.94 -8.12 22.42
CA LYS A 342 11.10 -8.57 21.65
C LYS A 342 11.17 -7.83 20.32
N VAL A 343 12.39 -7.52 19.90
CA VAL A 343 12.67 -6.87 18.63
C VAL A 343 13.74 -7.67 17.91
N ALA A 344 13.46 -8.09 16.68
CA ALA A 344 14.44 -8.81 15.88
C ALA A 344 15.52 -7.85 15.36
N VAL A 345 16.78 -8.20 15.60
CA VAL A 345 17.95 -7.39 15.23
C VAL A 345 18.87 -8.07 14.24
N GLY A 346 18.70 -9.37 14.03
CA GLY A 346 19.50 -10.18 13.11
C GLY A 346 18.87 -11.54 12.86
N TYR A 347 19.44 -12.28 11.91
CA TYR A 347 19.10 -13.68 11.62
C TYR A 347 20.35 -14.55 11.68
N GLU A 348 20.20 -15.80 12.14
CA GLU A 348 21.15 -16.86 11.92
C GLU A 348 20.59 -17.78 10.82
N ILE A 349 21.28 -17.88 9.70
CA ILE A 349 20.90 -18.69 8.55
C ILE A 349 22.06 -19.61 8.23
N ASP A 350 21.83 -20.93 8.26
CA ASP A 350 22.85 -21.95 8.03
C ASP A 350 24.11 -21.74 8.93
N GLY A 351 23.89 -21.37 10.19
CA GLY A 351 24.95 -21.11 11.18
C GLY A 351 25.71 -19.79 10.99
N LYS A 352 25.30 -18.95 10.05
CA LYS A 352 25.89 -17.62 9.82
C LYS A 352 24.95 -16.53 10.27
N VAL A 353 25.45 -15.61 11.10
CA VAL A 353 24.71 -14.44 11.56
C VAL A 353 24.75 -13.35 10.50
N CYS A 354 23.59 -12.77 10.18
CA CYS A 354 23.47 -11.60 9.32
C CYS A 354 22.56 -10.55 9.98
N TYR A 355 22.95 -9.28 9.84
CA TYR A 355 22.24 -8.10 10.33
C TYR A 355 21.61 -7.27 9.23
N SER A 356 21.73 -7.74 7.99
CA SER A 356 21.13 -7.14 6.78
C SER A 356 20.12 -8.12 6.19
N TYR A 357 19.09 -7.59 5.54
CA TYR A 357 18.10 -8.42 4.88
C TYR A 357 18.74 -9.26 3.76
N PRO A 358 18.66 -10.59 3.81
CA PRO A 358 19.23 -11.43 2.77
C PRO A 358 18.29 -11.45 1.56
N GLY A 359 18.79 -11.05 0.38
CA GLY A 359 18.00 -10.97 -0.85
C GLY A 359 17.35 -12.30 -1.31
N ASN A 360 17.62 -13.39 -0.62
CA ASN A 360 17.06 -14.71 -0.90
C ASN A 360 16.55 -15.36 0.38
N LEU A 361 15.73 -14.64 1.15
CA LEU A 361 15.10 -15.16 2.35
C LEU A 361 14.08 -16.25 1.97
N ARG A 362 14.51 -17.50 1.97
CA ARG A 362 13.60 -18.64 1.82
C ARG A 362 13.04 -19.00 3.20
N LYS A 363 11.87 -19.67 3.22
CA LYS A 363 11.38 -20.34 4.43
C LYS A 363 12.35 -21.49 4.75
N SER A 364 13.48 -21.15 5.37
CA SER A 364 14.46 -22.14 5.82
C SER A 364 14.00 -22.71 7.14
N LYS A 365 14.10 -24.03 7.29
CA LYS A 365 13.91 -24.68 8.58
C LYS A 365 15.00 -24.29 9.59
N ASP A 366 16.12 -23.77 9.08
CA ASP A 366 17.32 -23.42 9.86
C ASP A 366 17.45 -21.91 10.11
N LEU A 367 16.42 -21.12 9.78
CA LEU A 367 16.40 -19.70 10.10
C LEU A 367 16.06 -19.51 11.58
N LYS A 368 16.97 -18.89 12.33
CA LYS A 368 16.73 -18.43 13.70
C LYS A 368 16.79 -16.93 13.77
N VAL A 369 15.84 -16.34 14.48
CA VAL A 369 15.78 -14.89 14.69
C VAL A 369 16.55 -14.54 15.96
N ILE A 370 17.41 -13.51 15.84
CA ILE A 370 18.15 -12.95 16.96
C ILE A 370 17.34 -11.77 17.51
N TYR A 371 16.88 -11.90 18.74
CA TYR A 371 16.08 -10.90 19.43
C TYR A 371 16.90 -10.14 20.47
N GLU A 372 16.63 -8.83 20.59
CA GLU A 372 16.86 -8.06 21.81
C GLU A 372 15.52 -7.85 22.52
N GLU A 373 15.54 -7.79 23.84
CA GLU A 373 14.36 -7.73 24.69
C GLU A 373 14.34 -6.39 25.43
N LEU A 374 13.20 -5.71 25.38
CA LEU A 374 12.95 -4.44 26.03
C LEU A 374 11.83 -4.58 27.06
N ASP A 375 11.86 -3.74 28.08
CA ASP A 375 10.78 -3.66 29.06
C ASP A 375 9.53 -3.02 28.42
N GLY A 376 8.37 -3.60 28.68
CA GLY A 376 7.09 -3.07 28.25
C GLY A 376 6.50 -2.01 29.21
N TRP A 377 5.26 -1.65 28.98
CA TRP A 377 4.50 -0.69 29.79
C TRP A 377 3.06 -1.16 29.96
N ASN A 378 2.39 -0.68 31.01
CA ASN A 378 1.02 -1.04 31.34
C ASN A 378 0.03 0.13 31.21
N GLU A 379 0.53 1.35 31.11
CA GLU A 379 -0.28 2.55 31.04
C GLU A 379 -0.98 2.67 29.69
N ASP A 380 -2.25 3.06 29.71
CA ASP A 380 -2.99 3.40 28.48
C ASP A 380 -2.42 4.68 27.87
N ILE A 381 -1.89 4.56 26.65
CA ILE A 381 -1.28 5.68 25.91
C ILE A 381 -2.24 6.32 24.91
N THR A 382 -3.45 5.82 24.76
CA THR A 382 -4.38 6.22 23.67
C THR A 382 -4.82 7.67 23.75
N GLN A 383 -4.76 8.30 24.92
CA GLN A 383 -5.14 9.70 25.13
C GLN A 383 -3.96 10.66 25.22
N ILE A 384 -2.73 10.15 25.17
CA ILE A 384 -1.51 10.96 25.25
C ILE A 384 -1.33 11.76 23.95
N LYS A 385 -0.98 13.05 24.11
CA LYS A 385 -0.81 14.00 22.99
C LYS A 385 0.62 14.48 22.83
N ASN A 386 1.43 14.47 23.90
CA ASN A 386 2.81 14.92 23.87
C ASN A 386 3.75 13.73 24.09
N TYR A 387 4.90 13.75 23.44
CA TYR A 387 5.91 12.70 23.58
C TYR A 387 6.42 12.55 25.02
N GLU A 388 6.58 13.67 25.72
CA GLU A 388 7.12 13.68 27.07
C GLU A 388 6.20 12.99 28.09
N ASP A 389 4.90 12.95 27.83
CA ASP A 389 3.89 12.33 28.67
C ASP A 389 3.83 10.79 28.51
N LEU A 390 4.54 10.23 27.51
CA LEU A 390 4.60 8.78 27.31
C LEU A 390 5.34 8.08 28.46
N PRO A 391 4.94 6.84 28.84
CA PRO A 391 5.69 6.01 29.78
C PRO A 391 7.16 5.89 29.39
N GLU A 392 8.03 5.83 30.36
CA GLU A 392 9.49 5.81 30.13
C GLU A 392 9.94 4.63 29.27
N ASN A 393 9.38 3.44 29.47
CA ASN A 393 9.70 2.28 28.65
C ASN A 393 9.15 2.42 27.22
N CYS A 394 8.03 3.10 27.03
CA CYS A 394 7.49 3.42 25.71
C CYS A 394 8.44 4.37 24.97
N LYS A 395 8.98 5.40 25.61
CA LYS A 395 9.99 6.30 25.03
C LYS A 395 11.27 5.53 24.68
N LYS A 396 11.76 4.69 25.58
CA LYS A 396 12.93 3.82 25.31
C LYS A 396 12.73 2.90 24.11
N TYR A 397 11.53 2.36 23.91
CA TYR A 397 11.21 1.54 22.75
C TYR A 397 11.32 2.34 21.44
N ILE A 398 10.79 3.55 21.41
CA ILE A 398 10.86 4.45 20.24
C ILE A 398 12.31 4.85 19.95
N GLU A 399 13.05 5.29 20.97
CA GLU A 399 14.46 5.69 20.85
C GLU A 399 15.35 4.51 20.41
N TYR A 400 15.04 3.30 20.88
CA TYR A 400 15.73 2.09 20.46
C TYR A 400 15.55 1.86 18.95
N ILE A 401 14.33 2.00 18.42
CA ILE A 401 14.05 1.89 16.99
C ILE A 401 14.85 2.95 16.21
N GLU A 402 14.80 4.22 16.62
CA GLU A 402 15.55 5.30 15.97
C GLU A 402 17.05 5.03 15.93
N ASN A 403 17.60 4.61 17.07
CA ASN A 403 19.02 4.33 17.20
C ASN A 403 19.49 3.16 16.32
N LYS A 404 18.68 2.10 16.22
CA LYS A 404 19.00 0.92 15.39
C LYS A 404 18.82 1.21 13.89
N LEU A 405 17.84 2.03 13.51
CA LEU A 405 17.53 2.33 12.11
C LEU A 405 18.29 3.56 11.60
N LYS A 406 18.82 4.43 12.47
CA LYS A 406 19.40 5.72 12.13
C LYS A 406 18.44 6.60 11.32
N CYS A 407 17.15 6.49 11.63
CA CYS A 407 16.06 7.25 11.02
C CYS A 407 15.11 7.70 12.14
N ARG A 408 14.73 8.97 12.15
CA ARG A 408 13.90 9.54 13.21
C ARG A 408 12.45 9.09 13.10
N VAL A 409 11.80 8.89 14.25
CA VAL A 409 10.36 8.66 14.35
C VAL A 409 9.66 10.00 14.52
N SER A 410 9.12 10.55 13.43
CA SER A 410 8.56 11.90 13.41
C SER A 410 7.10 11.96 13.86
N MET A 411 6.38 10.86 13.73
CA MET A 411 4.98 10.77 14.13
C MET A 411 4.71 9.39 14.76
N ILE A 412 3.91 9.37 15.81
CA ILE A 412 3.53 8.17 16.54
C ILE A 412 2.00 8.10 16.60
N SER A 413 1.44 7.00 16.13
CA SER A 413 0.01 6.72 16.26
C SER A 413 -0.23 5.86 17.51
N VAL A 414 -0.98 6.39 18.45
CA VAL A 414 -1.26 5.79 19.76
C VAL A 414 -2.70 5.26 19.89
N GLY A 415 -3.38 5.07 18.77
CA GLY A 415 -4.74 4.52 18.73
C GLY A 415 -5.34 4.58 17.33
N PRO A 416 -6.55 4.03 17.12
CA PRO A 416 -7.18 3.93 15.80
C PRO A 416 -7.70 5.28 15.26
N GLU A 417 -8.07 6.22 16.17
CA GLU A 417 -8.72 7.48 15.80
C GLU A 417 -7.74 8.45 15.13
N ARG A 418 -8.27 9.28 14.22
CA ARG A 418 -7.53 10.34 13.52
C ARG A 418 -6.75 11.25 14.47
N THR A 419 -7.31 11.58 15.63
CA THR A 419 -6.74 12.50 16.61
C THR A 419 -5.71 11.86 17.55
N GLN A 420 -5.55 10.53 17.51
CA GLN A 420 -4.65 9.78 18.36
C GLN A 420 -3.25 9.68 17.74
N ASN A 421 -2.60 10.83 17.60
CA ASN A 421 -1.23 10.92 17.09
C ASN A 421 -0.42 11.91 17.93
N ILE A 422 0.88 11.63 18.04
CA ILE A 422 1.90 12.47 18.66
C ILE A 422 2.89 12.87 17.58
N TYR A 423 3.14 14.15 17.42
CA TYR A 423 4.14 14.69 16.48
C TYR A 423 5.40 15.05 17.28
N ARG A 424 6.56 14.53 16.85
CA ARG A 424 7.84 14.78 17.51
C ARG A 424 8.73 15.75 16.74
N TYR A 425 8.62 15.75 15.43
CA TYR A 425 9.42 16.61 14.58
C TYR A 425 8.53 17.28 13.54
N ASP A 426 9.01 18.42 13.05
CA ASP A 426 8.36 19.14 11.98
C ASP A 426 8.28 18.28 10.71
N LEU A 427 7.09 18.06 10.23
CA LEU A 427 6.78 17.40 8.96
C LEU A 427 6.54 18.42 7.84
N GLY A 428 7.04 19.65 7.97
CA GLY A 428 6.86 20.71 7.00
C GLY A 428 5.43 21.26 7.01
N GLU A 429 4.86 21.47 5.81
CA GLU A 429 3.51 22.05 5.70
C GLU A 429 2.41 21.21 6.37
N PHE A 430 2.68 19.94 6.73
CA PHE A 430 1.69 19.08 7.41
C PHE A 430 1.58 19.31 8.92
N VAL A 431 2.57 19.95 9.53
CA VAL A 431 2.58 20.19 10.98
C VAL A 431 3.05 21.63 11.24
N LYS A 432 2.13 22.55 11.13
CA LYS A 432 2.24 23.92 11.63
C LYS A 432 1.20 24.17 12.71
#